data_b50de0ff3fa3ead9a7afe912ff634412
#
_entry.id   b50de0ff3fa3ead9a7afe912ff634412
#
_cell.length_a   1.000
_cell.length_b   1.000
_cell.length_c   1.000
_cell.angle_alpha   90.00
_cell.angle_beta   90.00
_cell.angle_gamma   90.00
#
_symmetry.space_group_name_H-M   'P 1'
#
loop_
_entity.id
_entity.type
_entity.pdbx_description
1 polymer ?
#
loop_
_entity_poly.entity_id
_entity_poly.type
_entity_poly.pdbx_seq_one_letter_code
_entity_poly.pdbx_strand_id
1 'polypeptide(L)'
;MLVILLSMPCWAADSNSDIDSLIKELDNVIAQRPKYLHEKEKTLANLWTKHHNSRGVNDRFNTLGDILEQYRFFNSDTAMYVAEQRMVIANASQDQELITHASLNMAEIYCVMGQYAEALQLVKQIHYFQVPEYLRGYYFHVSRTIYGLLVDYAVRQVDKDIYNSITDQYRDSLLMVNDSSSIIYAVIKCDKYNSHNESQKGIDLINRHMANNLTKHEIAIAAYTLSESYALLGDTVNQKRYLIHSAIEDMKTSVREYVSLRKLALMLYREGDIEHAYDY
;
A
#
# COMPACT_ATOMS: atom_id res chain seq x y z
N MET A 1 43.27 -1.97 16.83
CA MET A 1 41.81 -1.78 17.03
C MET A 1 41.32 -0.94 15.87
N LEU A 2 40.81 -1.57 14.81
CA LEU A 2 40.39 -0.92 13.57
C LEU A 2 38.93 -0.57 13.74
N VAL A 3 38.61 0.73 13.84
CA VAL A 3 37.24 1.24 13.86
C VAL A 3 36.76 1.27 12.42
N ILE A 4 35.96 0.28 12.02
CA ILE A 4 35.24 0.31 10.75
C ILE A 4 34.08 1.29 10.97
N LEU A 5 34.24 2.51 10.46
CA LEU A 5 33.14 3.45 10.26
C LEU A 5 32.26 2.88 9.14
N LEU A 6 31.20 2.19 9.52
CA LEU A 6 30.10 1.89 8.63
C LEU A 6 29.51 3.24 8.18
N SER A 7 29.74 3.60 6.95
CA SER A 7 29.07 4.71 6.29
C SER A 7 27.60 4.33 6.16
N MET A 8 26.78 4.80 7.12
CA MET A 8 25.32 4.84 6.93
C MET A 8 25.07 5.67 5.66
N PRO A 9 24.18 5.21 4.74
CA PRO A 9 23.75 6.09 3.68
C PRO A 9 23.05 7.29 4.33
N CYS A 10 23.71 8.44 4.31
CA CYS A 10 23.19 9.70 4.76
C CYS A 10 22.15 10.16 3.73
N TRP A 11 20.90 9.88 3.98
CA TRP A 11 19.75 10.40 3.21
C TRP A 11 19.40 11.83 3.64
N ALA A 12 20.26 12.45 4.44
CA ALA A 12 20.10 13.81 4.90
C ALA A 12 20.84 14.77 3.99
N ALA A 13 20.09 15.68 3.42
CA ALA A 13 20.47 16.94 2.79
C ALA A 13 21.40 16.83 1.58
N ASP A 14 20.82 16.93 0.37
CA ASP A 14 21.47 17.76 -0.65
C ASP A 14 20.49 18.31 -1.67
N SER A 15 20.74 19.50 -2.04
CA SER A 15 20.37 20.44 -3.10
C SER A 15 19.45 19.92 -4.25
N ASN A 16 18.92 20.85 -5.04
CA ASN A 16 18.16 20.62 -6.28
C ASN A 16 18.84 19.63 -7.25
N SER A 17 20.18 19.51 -7.23
CA SER A 17 20.93 18.55 -8.05
C SER A 17 20.57 17.07 -7.74
N ASP A 18 20.18 16.77 -6.52
CA ASP A 18 19.75 15.43 -6.11
C ASP A 18 18.33 15.13 -6.65
N ILE A 19 17.41 16.09 -6.58
CA ILE A 19 16.06 15.95 -7.16
C ILE A 19 16.14 15.75 -8.68
N ASP A 20 16.97 16.51 -9.40
CA ASP A 20 17.14 16.35 -10.86
C ASP A 20 17.71 14.98 -11.23
N SER A 21 18.58 14.42 -10.39
CA SER A 21 19.09 13.06 -10.55
C SER A 21 18.01 12.01 -10.36
N LEU A 22 17.15 12.19 -9.36
CA LEU A 22 16.02 11.30 -9.08
C LEU A 22 14.94 11.36 -10.17
N ILE A 23 14.66 12.54 -10.72
CA ILE A 23 13.76 12.70 -11.88
C ILE A 23 14.32 11.91 -13.08
N LYS A 24 15.59 12.03 -13.39
CA LYS A 24 16.23 11.25 -14.46
C LYS A 24 16.15 9.74 -14.21
N GLU A 25 16.29 9.31 -12.97
CA GLU A 25 16.11 7.89 -12.63
C GLU A 25 14.65 7.46 -12.87
N LEU A 26 13.67 8.27 -12.45
CA LEU A 26 12.26 8.01 -12.68
C LEU A 26 11.94 7.91 -14.18
N ASP A 27 12.44 8.84 -15.01
CA ASP A 27 12.26 8.81 -16.47
C ASP A 27 12.80 7.52 -17.07
N ASN A 28 14.00 7.11 -16.66
CA ASN A 28 14.58 5.83 -17.07
C ASN A 28 13.72 4.63 -16.68
N VAL A 29 13.14 4.65 -15.50
CA VAL A 29 12.26 3.58 -15.01
C VAL A 29 10.94 3.59 -15.80
N ILE A 30 10.37 4.75 -16.08
CA ILE A 30 9.17 4.90 -16.92
C ILE A 30 9.47 4.38 -18.35
N ALA A 31 10.60 4.71 -18.94
CA ALA A 31 11.00 4.19 -20.24
C ALA A 31 11.16 2.66 -20.25
N GLN A 32 11.52 2.05 -19.12
CA GLN A 32 11.61 0.59 -18.94
C GLN A 32 10.29 -0.09 -18.56
N ARG A 33 9.18 0.64 -18.46
CA ARG A 33 7.85 0.09 -18.12
C ARG A 33 7.46 -1.17 -18.91
N PRO A 34 7.72 -1.29 -20.24
CA PRO A 34 7.40 -2.51 -20.99
C PRO A 34 8.12 -3.76 -20.42
N LYS A 35 9.36 -3.61 -19.94
CA LYS A 35 10.11 -4.71 -19.31
C LYS A 35 9.42 -5.17 -18.01
N TYR A 36 9.08 -4.24 -17.11
CA TYR A 36 8.43 -4.57 -15.84
C TYR A 36 7.05 -5.19 -16.06
N LEU A 37 6.30 -4.69 -17.07
CA LEU A 37 5.03 -5.28 -17.47
C LEU A 37 5.19 -6.72 -17.93
N HIS A 38 6.18 -7.00 -18.79
CA HIS A 38 6.46 -8.35 -19.25
C HIS A 38 6.83 -9.30 -18.10
N GLU A 39 7.64 -8.83 -17.13
CA GLU A 39 7.99 -9.61 -15.94
C GLU A 39 6.75 -9.92 -15.09
N LYS A 40 5.84 -8.96 -14.95
CA LYS A 40 4.56 -9.11 -14.25
C LYS A 40 3.66 -10.13 -14.95
N GLU A 41 3.50 -10.01 -16.26
CA GLU A 41 2.70 -10.93 -17.07
C GLU A 41 3.24 -12.38 -17.01
N LYS A 42 4.55 -12.54 -17.05
CA LYS A 42 5.20 -13.85 -16.87
C LYS A 42 4.92 -14.44 -15.48
N THR A 43 4.97 -13.63 -14.44
CA THR A 43 4.64 -14.05 -13.07
C THR A 43 3.18 -14.51 -13.00
N LEU A 44 2.26 -13.74 -13.56
CA LEU A 44 0.83 -14.06 -13.62
C LEU A 44 0.58 -15.36 -14.40
N ALA A 45 1.22 -15.55 -15.57
CA ALA A 45 1.09 -16.78 -16.37
C ALA A 45 1.54 -18.02 -15.59
N ASN A 46 2.64 -17.92 -14.84
CA ASN A 46 3.11 -19.00 -13.99
C ASN A 46 2.13 -19.32 -12.85
N LEU A 47 1.55 -18.30 -12.21
CA LEU A 47 0.55 -18.48 -11.16
C LEU A 47 -0.74 -19.11 -11.68
N TRP A 48 -1.22 -18.69 -12.85
CA TRP A 48 -2.37 -19.34 -13.50
C TRP A 48 -2.09 -20.79 -13.87
N THR A 49 -0.89 -21.10 -14.35
CA THR A 49 -0.46 -22.49 -14.61
C THR A 49 -0.47 -23.31 -13.31
N LYS A 50 0.06 -22.76 -12.22
CA LYS A 50 0.02 -23.39 -10.89
C LYS A 50 -1.43 -23.63 -10.46
N HIS A 51 -2.31 -22.66 -10.63
CA HIS A 51 -3.73 -22.76 -10.27
C HIS A 51 -4.45 -23.87 -11.08
N HIS A 52 -4.24 -23.96 -12.40
CA HIS A 52 -4.84 -25.01 -13.22
C HIS A 52 -4.40 -26.41 -12.81
N ASN A 53 -3.19 -26.55 -12.27
CA ASN A 53 -2.66 -27.82 -11.77
C ASN A 53 -3.02 -28.10 -10.31
N SER A 54 -3.65 -27.15 -9.60
CA SER A 54 -4.02 -27.29 -8.19
C SER A 54 -5.12 -28.34 -7.99
N ARG A 55 -4.94 -29.20 -6.99
CA ARG A 55 -5.88 -30.25 -6.64
C ARG A 55 -6.37 -30.04 -5.21
N GLY A 56 -7.65 -29.98 -5.03
CA GLY A 56 -8.25 -29.76 -3.72
C GLY A 56 -8.63 -28.29 -3.46
N VAL A 57 -9.50 -28.10 -2.49
CA VAL A 57 -10.13 -26.81 -2.16
C VAL A 57 -9.09 -25.80 -1.71
N ASN A 58 -8.26 -26.16 -0.74
CA ASN A 58 -7.28 -25.25 -0.16
C ASN A 58 -6.20 -24.82 -1.16
N ASP A 59 -5.69 -25.73 -1.98
CA ASP A 59 -4.71 -25.41 -3.01
C ASP A 59 -5.27 -24.41 -4.02
N ARG A 60 -6.50 -24.65 -4.49
CA ARG A 60 -7.18 -23.76 -5.43
C ARG A 60 -7.45 -22.39 -4.81
N PHE A 61 -7.93 -22.37 -3.57
CA PHE A 61 -8.19 -21.13 -2.84
C PHE A 61 -6.90 -20.32 -2.64
N ASN A 62 -5.81 -20.95 -2.23
CA ASN A 62 -4.54 -20.29 -1.97
C ASN A 62 -3.88 -19.80 -3.26
N THR A 63 -3.88 -20.58 -4.34
CA THR A 63 -3.32 -20.14 -5.63
C THR A 63 -4.09 -18.96 -6.23
N LEU A 64 -5.42 -18.92 -6.08
CA LEU A 64 -6.18 -17.71 -6.42
C LEU A 64 -5.82 -16.52 -5.52
N GLY A 65 -5.45 -16.75 -4.25
CA GLY A 65 -4.93 -15.72 -3.38
C GLY A 65 -3.62 -15.13 -3.89
N ASP A 66 -2.68 -15.99 -4.30
CA ASP A 66 -1.41 -15.56 -4.92
C ASP A 66 -1.67 -14.74 -6.20
N ILE A 67 -2.65 -15.12 -7.01
CA ILE A 67 -3.06 -14.41 -8.24
C ILE A 67 -3.72 -13.07 -7.90
N LEU A 68 -4.61 -13.04 -6.93
CA LEU A 68 -5.30 -11.83 -6.47
C LEU A 68 -4.31 -10.77 -6.01
N GLU A 69 -3.30 -11.17 -5.23
CA GLU A 69 -2.23 -10.29 -4.77
C GLU A 69 -1.50 -9.61 -5.92
N GLN A 70 -1.29 -10.34 -7.04
CA GLN A 70 -0.66 -9.77 -8.22
C GLN A 70 -1.57 -8.83 -9.00
N TYR A 71 -2.89 -9.02 -8.98
CA TYR A 71 -3.83 -8.19 -9.72
C TYR A 71 -4.33 -6.98 -8.93
N ARG A 72 -4.28 -6.99 -7.61
CA ARG A 72 -4.89 -6.00 -6.70
C ARG A 72 -4.72 -4.55 -7.17
N PHE A 73 -3.50 -4.14 -7.44
CA PHE A 73 -3.14 -2.79 -7.91
C PHE A 73 -2.68 -2.76 -9.37
N PHE A 74 -2.87 -3.85 -10.09
CA PHE A 74 -2.50 -3.98 -11.50
C PHE A 74 -3.70 -3.93 -12.44
N ASN A 75 -4.78 -4.63 -12.09
CA ASN A 75 -6.03 -4.65 -12.85
C ASN A 75 -7.18 -5.01 -11.89
N SER A 76 -7.93 -3.99 -11.47
CA SER A 76 -9.00 -4.13 -10.46
C SER A 76 -10.16 -5.01 -10.94
N ASP A 77 -10.51 -4.99 -12.23
CA ASP A 77 -11.59 -5.83 -12.77
C ASP A 77 -11.21 -7.30 -12.69
N THR A 78 -9.97 -7.65 -13.07
CA THR A 78 -9.47 -9.03 -12.95
C THR A 78 -9.29 -9.42 -11.49
N ALA A 79 -8.84 -8.49 -10.63
CA ALA A 79 -8.74 -8.73 -9.20
C ALA A 79 -10.12 -9.05 -8.59
N MET A 80 -11.17 -8.31 -8.96
CA MET A 80 -12.54 -8.61 -8.51
C MET A 80 -13.00 -9.98 -8.99
N TYR A 81 -12.81 -10.30 -10.27
CA TYR A 81 -13.12 -11.62 -10.79
C TYR A 81 -12.44 -12.74 -10.00
N VAL A 82 -11.15 -12.59 -9.67
CA VAL A 82 -10.41 -13.59 -8.89
C VAL A 82 -10.94 -13.66 -7.44
N ALA A 83 -11.28 -12.54 -6.83
CA ALA A 83 -11.88 -12.50 -5.49
C ALA A 83 -13.25 -13.20 -5.46
N GLU A 84 -14.08 -13.02 -6.49
CA GLU A 84 -15.35 -13.73 -6.67
C GLU A 84 -15.13 -15.25 -6.83
N GLN A 85 -14.13 -15.69 -7.61
CA GLN A 85 -13.79 -17.11 -7.70
C GLN A 85 -13.37 -17.70 -6.36
N ARG A 86 -12.63 -16.95 -5.53
CA ARG A 86 -12.30 -17.37 -4.17
C ARG A 86 -13.56 -17.51 -3.32
N MET A 87 -14.50 -16.56 -3.42
CA MET A 87 -15.77 -16.62 -2.71
C MET A 87 -16.63 -17.82 -3.13
N VAL A 88 -16.66 -18.16 -4.42
CA VAL A 88 -17.35 -19.36 -4.93
C VAL A 88 -16.77 -20.61 -4.29
N ILE A 89 -15.46 -20.76 -4.23
CA ILE A 89 -14.79 -21.90 -3.60
C ILE A 89 -15.09 -21.94 -2.09
N ALA A 90 -15.01 -20.81 -1.41
CA ALA A 90 -15.28 -20.72 0.02
C ALA A 90 -16.73 -21.13 0.37
N ASN A 91 -17.70 -20.61 -0.38
CA ASN A 91 -19.12 -20.96 -0.18
C ASN A 91 -19.40 -22.45 -0.47
N ALA A 92 -18.81 -23.00 -1.52
CA ALA A 92 -18.96 -24.41 -1.86
C ALA A 92 -18.35 -25.34 -0.80
N SER A 93 -17.29 -24.92 -0.13
CA SER A 93 -16.68 -25.68 0.97
C SER A 93 -17.43 -25.58 2.29
N GLN A 94 -18.29 -24.56 2.46
CA GLN A 94 -18.94 -24.19 3.72
C GLN A 94 -17.95 -23.91 4.87
N ASP A 95 -16.71 -23.61 4.54
CA ASP A 95 -15.65 -23.28 5.48
C ASP A 95 -15.71 -21.78 5.86
N GLN A 96 -16.05 -21.49 7.11
CA GLN A 96 -16.23 -20.13 7.60
C GLN A 96 -14.91 -19.31 7.57
N GLU A 97 -13.75 -19.96 7.70
CA GLU A 97 -12.46 -19.28 7.61
C GLU A 97 -12.19 -18.84 6.17
N LEU A 98 -12.46 -19.70 5.19
CA LEU A 98 -12.32 -19.36 3.77
C LEU A 98 -13.33 -18.28 3.35
N ILE A 99 -14.57 -18.34 3.86
CA ILE A 99 -15.61 -17.32 3.60
C ILE A 99 -15.15 -15.97 4.16
N THR A 100 -14.66 -15.94 5.40
CA THR A 100 -14.14 -14.71 6.03
C THR A 100 -12.98 -14.13 5.22
N HIS A 101 -12.03 -14.97 4.82
CA HIS A 101 -10.87 -14.54 4.01
C HIS A 101 -11.29 -13.98 2.65
N ALA A 102 -12.18 -14.68 1.93
CA ALA A 102 -12.68 -14.20 0.65
C ALA A 102 -13.49 -12.90 0.79
N SER A 103 -14.28 -12.74 1.85
CA SER A 103 -15.01 -11.50 2.15
C SER A 103 -14.07 -10.31 2.35
N LEU A 104 -12.96 -10.50 3.09
CA LEU A 104 -11.95 -9.48 3.27
C LEU A 104 -11.27 -9.10 1.95
N ASN A 105 -10.97 -10.09 1.09
CA ASN A 105 -10.42 -9.81 -0.23
C ASN A 105 -11.37 -8.96 -1.09
N MET A 106 -12.65 -9.34 -1.15
CA MET A 106 -13.65 -8.56 -1.90
C MET A 106 -13.77 -7.14 -1.34
N ALA A 107 -13.82 -6.99 -0.01
CA ALA A 107 -13.90 -5.67 0.61
C ALA A 107 -12.68 -4.79 0.26
N GLU A 108 -11.49 -5.36 0.22
CA GLU A 108 -10.28 -4.64 -0.18
C GLU A 108 -10.32 -4.22 -1.66
N ILE A 109 -10.75 -5.11 -2.56
CA ILE A 109 -10.89 -4.77 -3.98
C ILE A 109 -11.98 -3.72 -4.20
N TYR A 110 -13.10 -3.77 -3.46
CA TYR A 110 -14.09 -2.69 -3.48
C TYR A 110 -13.48 -1.34 -3.07
N CYS A 111 -12.56 -1.30 -2.10
CA CYS A 111 -11.83 -0.07 -1.76
C CYS A 111 -11.01 0.45 -2.95
N VAL A 112 -10.27 -0.44 -3.63
CA VAL A 112 -9.46 -0.09 -4.83
C VAL A 112 -10.36 0.44 -5.96
N MET A 113 -11.58 -0.09 -6.09
CA MET A 113 -12.57 0.33 -7.10
C MET A 113 -13.37 1.58 -6.69
N GLY A 114 -13.17 2.11 -5.49
CA GLY A 114 -13.92 3.27 -4.98
C GLY A 114 -15.33 2.93 -4.46
N GLN A 115 -15.66 1.66 -4.30
CA GLN A 115 -16.97 1.16 -3.84
C GLN A 115 -16.96 0.96 -2.32
N TYR A 116 -16.79 2.07 -1.57
CA TYR A 116 -16.57 2.04 -0.12
C TYR A 116 -17.79 1.58 0.68
N ALA A 117 -19.00 1.80 0.18
CA ALA A 117 -20.23 1.37 0.84
C ALA A 117 -20.36 -0.15 0.82
N GLU A 118 -20.04 -0.78 -0.31
CA GLU A 118 -20.02 -2.22 -0.51
C GLU A 118 -18.92 -2.86 0.35
N ALA A 119 -17.72 -2.27 0.37
CA ALA A 119 -16.63 -2.70 1.22
C ALA A 119 -17.02 -2.69 2.72
N LEU A 120 -17.65 -1.59 3.17
CA LEU A 120 -18.11 -1.44 4.55
C LEU A 120 -19.22 -2.46 4.90
N GLN A 121 -20.13 -2.73 3.97
CA GLN A 121 -21.20 -3.70 4.17
C GLN A 121 -20.63 -5.11 4.39
N LEU A 122 -19.64 -5.53 3.61
CA LEU A 122 -18.99 -6.83 3.77
C LEU A 122 -18.28 -6.94 5.11
N VAL A 123 -17.47 -5.95 5.49
CA VAL A 123 -16.72 -6.00 6.75
C VAL A 123 -17.65 -5.99 7.97
N LYS A 124 -18.78 -5.27 7.92
CA LYS A 124 -19.78 -5.28 9.00
C LYS A 124 -20.47 -6.62 9.21
N GLN A 125 -20.50 -7.49 8.20
CA GLN A 125 -21.04 -8.85 8.32
C GLN A 125 -20.05 -9.82 8.99
N ILE A 126 -18.77 -9.45 9.07
CA ILE A 126 -17.75 -10.28 9.71
C ILE A 126 -17.78 -10.06 11.21
N HIS A 127 -18.10 -11.11 11.96
CA HIS A 127 -18.06 -11.08 13.42
C HIS A 127 -16.60 -11.25 13.90
N TYR A 128 -16.00 -10.19 14.43
CA TYR A 128 -14.59 -10.17 14.84
C TYR A 128 -14.15 -11.37 15.68
N PHE A 129 -14.98 -11.82 16.63
CA PHE A 129 -14.65 -12.96 17.50
C PHE A 129 -14.57 -14.30 16.75
N GLN A 130 -15.07 -14.36 15.52
CA GLN A 130 -15.00 -15.53 14.64
C GLN A 130 -13.85 -15.40 13.63
N VAL A 131 -13.14 -14.26 13.59
CA VAL A 131 -12.01 -14.06 12.69
C VAL A 131 -10.83 -14.91 13.20
N PRO A 132 -10.31 -15.85 12.39
CA PRO A 132 -9.12 -16.63 12.70
C PRO A 132 -7.95 -15.73 13.07
N GLU A 133 -7.11 -16.19 13.99
CA GLU A 133 -5.99 -15.38 14.51
C GLU A 133 -5.07 -14.87 13.40
N TYR A 134 -4.75 -15.71 12.42
CA TYR A 134 -3.90 -15.35 11.29
C TYR A 134 -4.53 -14.32 10.33
N LEU A 135 -5.86 -14.13 10.37
CA LEU A 135 -6.57 -13.13 9.57
C LEU A 135 -6.85 -11.82 10.32
N ARG A 136 -6.63 -11.75 11.63
CA ARG A 136 -6.95 -10.54 12.42
C ARG A 136 -6.21 -9.31 11.92
N GLY A 137 -4.93 -9.43 11.62
CA GLY A 137 -4.15 -8.33 11.03
C GLY A 137 -4.74 -7.84 9.72
N TYR A 138 -5.16 -8.76 8.85
CA TYR A 138 -5.79 -8.42 7.59
C TYR A 138 -7.17 -7.78 7.77
N TYR A 139 -7.99 -8.31 8.68
CA TYR A 139 -9.28 -7.70 9.06
C TYR A 139 -9.10 -6.25 9.56
N PHE A 140 -8.13 -5.99 10.43
CA PHE A 140 -7.84 -4.65 10.91
C PHE A 140 -7.32 -3.74 9.79
N HIS A 141 -6.49 -4.27 8.90
CA HIS A 141 -5.97 -3.51 7.76
C HIS A 141 -7.10 -3.06 6.83
N VAL A 142 -7.96 -3.99 6.39
CA VAL A 142 -9.08 -3.68 5.50
C VAL A 142 -10.06 -2.70 6.18
N SER A 143 -10.38 -2.94 7.46
CA SER A 143 -11.27 -2.06 8.23
C SER A 143 -10.70 -0.64 8.34
N ARG A 144 -9.41 -0.50 8.73
CA ARG A 144 -8.73 0.80 8.78
C ARG A 144 -8.78 1.52 7.43
N THR A 145 -8.53 0.78 6.35
CA THR A 145 -8.52 1.34 4.99
C THR A 145 -9.90 1.88 4.62
N ILE A 146 -10.97 1.13 4.86
CA ILE A 146 -12.34 1.56 4.58
C ILE A 146 -12.67 2.85 5.33
N TYR A 147 -12.45 2.87 6.66
CA TYR A 147 -12.79 4.05 7.46
C TYR A 147 -11.89 5.25 7.15
N GLY A 148 -10.60 5.03 6.83
CA GLY A 148 -9.71 6.09 6.35
C GLY A 148 -10.19 6.73 5.05
N LEU A 149 -10.59 5.92 4.07
CA LEU A 149 -11.17 6.42 2.81
C LEU A 149 -12.49 7.16 3.05
N LEU A 150 -13.34 6.68 3.96
CA LEU A 150 -14.57 7.39 4.32
C LEU A 150 -14.32 8.76 4.96
N VAL A 151 -13.21 8.97 5.67
CA VAL A 151 -12.80 10.31 6.16
C VAL A 151 -12.61 11.27 4.99
N ASP A 152 -11.90 10.83 3.94
CA ASP A 152 -11.57 11.69 2.80
C ASP A 152 -12.82 12.11 2.01
N TYR A 153 -13.84 11.26 1.97
CA TYR A 153 -15.08 11.51 1.25
C TYR A 153 -16.22 12.08 2.11
N ALA A 154 -16.07 12.12 3.43
CA ALA A 154 -17.08 12.67 4.31
C ALA A 154 -17.21 14.19 4.13
N VAL A 155 -18.44 14.67 3.96
CA VAL A 155 -18.74 16.11 3.81
C VAL A 155 -18.89 16.77 5.17
N ARG A 156 -19.60 16.10 6.11
CA ARG A 156 -19.85 16.66 7.44
C ARG A 156 -18.68 16.42 8.38
N GLN A 157 -18.29 17.43 9.13
CA GLN A 157 -17.18 17.31 10.10
C GLN A 157 -17.43 16.22 11.15
N VAL A 158 -18.68 16.10 11.62
CA VAL A 158 -19.04 15.05 12.60
C VAL A 158 -18.78 13.64 12.07
N ASP A 159 -19.03 13.39 10.78
CA ASP A 159 -18.75 12.08 10.18
C ASP A 159 -17.24 11.85 10.05
N LYS A 160 -16.48 12.88 9.68
CA LYS A 160 -15.00 12.81 9.67
C LYS A 160 -14.44 12.45 11.03
N ASP A 161 -14.94 13.09 12.09
CA ASP A 161 -14.47 12.85 13.46
C ASP A 161 -14.77 11.41 13.90
N ILE A 162 -15.96 10.90 13.57
CA ILE A 162 -16.35 9.52 13.85
C ILE A 162 -15.44 8.54 13.10
N TYR A 163 -15.26 8.73 11.78
CA TYR A 163 -14.45 7.83 10.97
C TYR A 163 -12.96 7.89 11.36
N ASN A 164 -12.43 9.07 11.69
CA ASN A 164 -11.08 9.21 12.22
C ASN A 164 -10.88 8.43 13.52
N SER A 165 -11.83 8.55 14.45
CA SER A 165 -11.78 7.81 15.72
C SER A 165 -11.77 6.29 15.50
N ILE A 166 -12.59 5.79 14.57
CA ILE A 166 -12.63 4.37 14.24
C ILE A 166 -11.34 3.94 13.53
N THR A 167 -10.82 4.76 12.62
CA THR A 167 -9.54 4.51 11.93
C THR A 167 -8.39 4.38 12.94
N ASP A 168 -8.36 5.24 13.97
CA ASP A 168 -7.33 5.18 15.01
C ASP A 168 -7.45 3.93 15.89
N GLN A 169 -8.66 3.47 16.20
CA GLN A 169 -8.87 2.20 16.92
C GLN A 169 -8.32 1.00 16.13
N TYR A 170 -8.52 0.99 14.80
CA TYR A 170 -7.96 -0.07 13.95
C TYR A 170 -6.44 0.06 13.78
N ARG A 171 -5.89 1.28 13.75
CA ARG A 171 -4.43 1.48 13.81
C ARG A 171 -3.84 0.90 15.10
N ASP A 172 -4.46 1.15 16.24
CA ASP A 172 -4.01 0.58 17.52
C ASP A 172 -4.08 -0.95 17.51
N SER A 173 -5.15 -1.53 16.97
CA SER A 173 -5.27 -2.97 16.81
C SER A 173 -4.18 -3.56 15.89
N LEU A 174 -3.86 -2.86 14.79
CA LEU A 174 -2.77 -3.24 13.89
C LEU A 174 -1.41 -3.18 14.57
N LEU A 175 -1.15 -2.16 15.40
CA LEU A 175 0.10 -2.03 16.14
C LEU A 175 0.28 -3.13 17.19
N MET A 176 -0.82 -3.71 17.72
CA MET A 176 -0.76 -4.84 18.66
C MET A 176 -0.39 -6.16 17.99
N VAL A 177 -0.74 -6.36 16.71
CA VAL A 177 -0.55 -7.65 16.02
C VAL A 177 0.65 -7.66 15.07
N ASN A 178 1.23 -6.50 14.76
CA ASN A 178 2.42 -6.40 13.91
C ASN A 178 3.70 -6.39 14.76
N ASP A 179 4.75 -7.01 14.22
CA ASP A 179 6.08 -6.96 14.82
C ASP A 179 6.60 -5.52 14.81
N SER A 180 6.96 -5.02 16.00
CA SER A 180 7.47 -3.66 16.19
C SER A 180 8.80 -3.38 15.47
N SER A 181 9.51 -4.41 15.02
CA SER A 181 10.72 -4.29 14.21
C SER A 181 10.44 -4.18 12.71
N SER A 182 9.19 -4.39 12.27
CA SER A 182 8.81 -4.35 10.86
C SER A 182 8.61 -2.92 10.34
N ILE A 183 8.89 -2.71 9.06
CA ILE A 183 8.61 -1.42 8.40
C ILE A 183 7.10 -1.14 8.37
N ILE A 184 6.26 -2.17 8.26
CA ILE A 184 4.80 -2.02 8.27
C ILE A 184 4.31 -1.46 9.60
N TYR A 185 4.87 -1.91 10.74
CA TYR A 185 4.59 -1.30 12.04
C TYR A 185 4.97 0.18 12.05
N ALA A 186 6.19 0.51 11.55
CA ALA A 186 6.67 1.89 11.50
C ALA A 186 5.76 2.79 10.64
N VAL A 187 5.31 2.29 9.49
CA VAL A 187 4.37 3.00 8.59
C VAL A 187 3.03 3.26 9.30
N ILE A 188 2.41 2.24 9.90
CA ILE A 188 1.13 2.40 10.62
C ILE A 188 1.27 3.39 11.78
N LYS A 189 2.38 3.31 12.51
CA LYS A 189 2.67 4.22 13.64
C LYS A 189 2.93 5.64 13.16
N CYS A 190 3.60 5.81 12.02
CA CYS A 190 3.81 7.10 11.39
C CYS A 190 2.48 7.73 10.94
N ASP A 191 1.59 6.97 10.30
CA ASP A 191 0.25 7.44 9.97
C ASP A 191 -0.51 7.95 11.21
N LYS A 192 -0.38 7.24 12.33
CA LYS A 192 -0.97 7.68 13.59
C LYS A 192 -0.32 8.97 14.10
N TYR A 193 1.00 9.11 14.03
CA TYR A 193 1.69 10.35 14.38
C TYR A 193 1.26 11.52 13.48
N ASN A 194 1.10 11.28 12.17
CA ASN A 194 0.65 12.27 11.21
C ASN A 194 -0.77 12.80 11.56
N SER A 195 -1.69 11.90 11.91
CA SER A 195 -3.05 12.31 12.32
C SER A 195 -3.10 13.10 13.63
N HIS A 196 -2.03 13.06 14.43
CA HIS A 196 -1.90 13.81 15.69
C HIS A 196 -0.93 15.01 15.60
N ASN A 197 -0.53 15.42 14.39
CA ASN A 197 0.45 16.49 14.15
C ASN A 197 1.85 16.24 14.78
N GLU A 198 2.25 14.98 14.86
CA GLU A 198 3.54 14.53 15.38
C GLU A 198 4.45 13.95 14.28
N SER A 199 4.36 14.47 13.06
CA SER A 199 4.98 13.90 11.85
C SER A 199 6.49 13.66 11.98
N GLN A 200 7.22 14.50 12.71
CA GLN A 200 8.65 14.31 12.93
C GLN A 200 8.97 12.99 13.65
N LYS A 201 8.15 12.58 14.63
CA LYS A 201 8.32 11.28 15.31
C LYS A 201 8.12 10.11 14.34
N GLY A 202 7.19 10.25 13.40
CA GLY A 202 6.93 9.27 12.35
C GLY A 202 8.11 9.13 11.39
N ILE A 203 8.65 10.26 10.92
CA ILE A 203 9.83 10.30 10.05
C ILE A 203 11.02 9.61 10.73
N ASP A 204 11.32 9.95 11.97
CA ASP A 204 12.43 9.34 12.72
C ASP A 204 12.23 7.84 12.90
N LEU A 205 10.99 7.38 13.07
CA LEU A 205 10.67 5.96 13.21
C LEU A 205 10.88 5.22 11.89
N ILE A 206 10.33 5.68 10.77
CA ILE A 206 10.50 5.04 9.46
C ILE A 206 11.98 5.00 9.09
N ASN A 207 12.72 6.09 9.25
CA ASN A 207 14.15 6.15 8.91
C ASN A 207 14.98 5.10 9.64
N ARG A 208 14.65 4.78 10.89
CA ARG A 208 15.32 3.68 11.63
C ARG A 208 15.03 2.30 11.04
N HIS A 209 13.85 2.09 10.45
CA HIS A 209 13.43 0.82 9.88
C HIS A 209 13.87 0.66 8.41
N MET A 210 14.15 1.77 7.71
CA MET A 210 14.64 1.74 6.32
C MET A 210 16.02 1.07 6.16
N ALA A 211 16.77 0.88 7.25
CA ALA A 211 18.04 0.15 7.24
C ALA A 211 17.88 -1.38 7.09
N ASN A 212 16.66 -1.91 7.18
CA ASN A 212 16.35 -3.31 7.02
C ASN A 212 16.36 -3.71 5.52
N ASN A 213 16.45 -5.02 5.26
CA ASN A 213 16.31 -5.54 3.90
C ASN A 213 14.82 -5.54 3.48
N LEU A 214 14.39 -4.47 2.84
CA LEU A 214 13.00 -4.23 2.45
C LEU A 214 12.72 -4.70 1.02
N THR A 215 11.51 -5.18 0.78
CA THR A 215 10.99 -5.41 -0.57
C THR A 215 10.68 -4.08 -1.26
N LYS A 216 10.61 -4.10 -2.60
CA LYS A 216 10.23 -2.90 -3.39
C LYS A 216 8.91 -2.29 -2.94
N HIS A 217 7.93 -3.13 -2.64
CA HIS A 217 6.63 -2.69 -2.15
C HIS A 217 6.71 -2.01 -0.79
N GLU A 218 7.49 -2.55 0.14
CA GLU A 218 7.72 -1.93 1.45
C GLU A 218 8.44 -0.59 1.32
N ILE A 219 9.42 -0.49 0.41
CA ILE A 219 10.11 0.78 0.12
C ILE A 219 9.10 1.80 -0.44
N ALA A 220 8.24 1.41 -1.40
CA ALA A 220 7.23 2.30 -1.98
C ALA A 220 6.28 2.86 -0.92
N ILE A 221 5.72 1.99 -0.07
CA ILE A 221 4.81 2.39 1.01
C ILE A 221 5.50 3.30 2.03
N ALA A 222 6.70 2.95 2.47
CA ALA A 222 7.45 3.76 3.43
C ALA A 222 7.81 5.14 2.85
N ALA A 223 8.25 5.19 1.60
CA ALA A 223 8.54 6.44 0.90
C ALA A 223 7.28 7.29 0.73
N TYR A 224 6.16 6.70 0.34
CA TYR A 224 4.89 7.43 0.26
C TYR A 224 4.49 8.03 1.61
N THR A 225 4.57 7.25 2.69
CA THR A 225 4.23 7.73 4.05
C THR A 225 5.17 8.84 4.51
N LEU A 226 6.48 8.77 4.20
CA LEU A 226 7.42 9.86 4.44
C LEU A 226 7.04 11.12 3.66
N SER A 227 6.64 10.99 2.39
CA SER A 227 6.22 12.14 1.58
C SER A 227 5.02 12.87 2.21
N GLU A 228 4.04 12.12 2.74
CA GLU A 228 2.90 12.71 3.45
C GLU A 228 3.33 13.41 4.75
N SER A 229 4.26 12.81 5.49
CA SER A 229 4.80 13.43 6.71
C SER A 229 5.52 14.74 6.41
N TYR A 230 6.35 14.78 5.35
CA TYR A 230 7.03 16.01 4.94
C TYR A 230 6.06 17.07 4.39
N ALA A 231 4.99 16.64 3.71
CA ALA A 231 3.91 17.54 3.28
C ALA A 231 3.26 18.25 4.49
N LEU A 232 2.97 17.51 5.56
CA LEU A 232 2.40 18.07 6.80
C LEU A 232 3.35 19.05 7.51
N LEU A 233 4.66 18.88 7.35
CA LEU A 233 5.68 19.78 7.88
C LEU A 233 5.96 20.97 6.95
N GLY A 234 5.40 21.00 5.74
CA GLY A 234 5.67 22.02 4.73
C GLY A 234 7.03 21.90 4.04
N ASP A 235 7.73 20.76 4.19
CA ASP A 235 9.00 20.48 3.54
C ASP A 235 8.76 19.90 2.14
N THR A 236 8.55 20.78 1.17
CA THR A 236 8.22 20.42 -0.21
C THR A 236 9.37 19.70 -0.92
N VAL A 237 10.61 19.94 -0.55
CA VAL A 237 11.80 19.30 -1.15
C VAL A 237 11.83 17.82 -0.78
N ASN A 238 11.73 17.50 0.50
CA ASN A 238 11.70 16.12 0.95
C ASN A 238 10.40 15.42 0.55
N GLN A 239 9.25 16.12 0.56
CA GLN A 239 8.00 15.59 0.00
C GLN A 239 8.21 15.09 -1.44
N LYS A 240 8.77 15.94 -2.31
CA LYS A 240 9.06 15.60 -3.71
C LYS A 240 10.00 14.41 -3.81
N ARG A 241 11.12 14.44 -3.08
CA ARG A 241 12.12 13.35 -3.04
C ARG A 241 11.46 12.00 -2.78
N TYR A 242 10.66 11.91 -1.73
CA TYR A 242 10.04 10.65 -1.34
C TYR A 242 8.87 10.24 -2.24
N LEU A 243 8.16 11.17 -2.88
CA LEU A 243 7.22 10.84 -3.96
C LEU A 243 7.92 10.19 -5.15
N ILE A 244 9.09 10.69 -5.54
CA ILE A 244 9.88 10.09 -6.63
C ILE A 244 10.33 8.68 -6.26
N HIS A 245 10.86 8.46 -5.06
CA HIS A 245 11.24 7.13 -4.60
C HIS A 245 10.07 6.15 -4.61
N SER A 246 8.91 6.56 -4.11
CA SER A 246 7.71 5.73 -4.15
C SER A 246 7.29 5.41 -5.59
N ALA A 247 7.24 6.41 -6.47
CA ALA A 247 6.86 6.23 -7.88
C ALA A 247 7.82 5.27 -8.63
N ILE A 248 9.13 5.36 -8.37
CA ILE A 248 10.14 4.46 -8.94
C ILE A 248 9.84 3.00 -8.55
N GLU A 249 9.57 2.71 -7.28
CA GLU A 249 9.34 1.34 -6.85
C GLU A 249 7.96 0.81 -7.26
N ASP A 250 6.93 1.67 -7.32
CA ASP A 250 5.63 1.35 -7.88
C ASP A 250 5.74 0.96 -9.37
N MET A 251 6.51 1.71 -10.17
CA MET A 251 6.77 1.39 -11.57
C MET A 251 7.51 0.06 -11.74
N LYS A 252 8.55 -0.21 -10.93
CA LYS A 252 9.31 -1.46 -10.94
C LYS A 252 8.48 -2.68 -10.54
N THR A 253 7.36 -2.50 -9.86
CA THR A 253 6.41 -3.55 -9.46
C THR A 253 5.13 -3.57 -10.29
N SER A 254 5.03 -2.70 -11.29
CA SER A 254 3.88 -2.54 -12.18
C SER A 254 2.56 -2.22 -11.43
N VAL A 255 2.64 -1.48 -10.34
CA VAL A 255 1.46 -0.90 -9.67
C VAL A 255 0.87 0.18 -10.58
N ARG A 256 -0.45 0.16 -10.78
CA ARG A 256 -1.17 1.07 -11.68
C ARG A 256 -2.06 2.10 -10.97
N GLU A 257 -2.00 2.17 -9.66
CA GLU A 257 -2.73 3.22 -8.91
C GLU A 257 -2.13 4.62 -9.13
N TYR A 258 -0.84 4.71 -9.43
CA TYR A 258 -0.12 5.94 -9.76
C TYR A 258 -0.30 7.09 -8.76
N VAL A 259 -0.59 6.80 -7.49
CA VAL A 259 -0.88 7.85 -6.49
C VAL A 259 0.33 8.76 -6.31
N SER A 260 1.52 8.17 -6.16
CA SER A 260 2.77 8.91 -5.98
C SER A 260 3.11 9.73 -7.23
N LEU A 261 2.99 9.12 -8.40
CA LEU A 261 3.27 9.77 -9.69
C LEU A 261 2.31 10.94 -9.94
N ARG A 262 1.02 10.74 -9.71
CA ARG A 262 0.00 11.80 -9.85
C ARG A 262 0.25 12.97 -8.90
N LYS A 263 0.61 12.71 -7.64
CA LYS A 263 0.94 13.78 -6.69
C LYS A 263 2.20 14.53 -7.13
N LEU A 264 3.22 13.81 -7.61
CA LEU A 264 4.42 14.40 -8.16
C LEU A 264 4.13 15.29 -9.37
N ALA A 265 3.34 14.80 -10.34
CA ALA A 265 2.92 15.57 -11.51
C ALA A 265 2.22 16.88 -11.12
N LEU A 266 1.34 16.84 -10.12
CA LEU A 266 0.68 18.03 -9.61
C LEU A 266 1.64 19.02 -8.95
N MET A 267 2.70 18.54 -8.27
CA MET A 267 3.73 19.39 -7.69
C MET A 267 4.54 20.06 -8.81
N LEU A 268 5.03 19.30 -9.79
CA LEU A 268 5.79 19.80 -10.93
C LEU A 268 5.00 20.82 -11.74
N TYR A 269 3.72 20.56 -11.98
CA TYR A 269 2.82 21.53 -12.62
C TYR A 269 2.79 22.88 -11.90
N ARG A 270 2.67 22.86 -10.56
CA ARG A 270 2.64 24.09 -9.74
C ARG A 270 3.97 24.83 -9.71
N GLU A 271 5.07 24.12 -9.93
CA GLU A 271 6.42 24.69 -10.02
C GLU A 271 6.75 25.22 -11.44
N GLY A 272 5.89 24.97 -12.42
CA GLY A 272 6.07 25.39 -13.82
C GLY A 272 6.84 24.40 -14.68
N ASP A 273 7.15 23.21 -14.17
CA ASP A 273 7.70 22.10 -14.94
C ASP A 273 6.57 21.35 -15.65
N ILE A 274 6.11 21.95 -16.77
CA ILE A 274 4.95 21.46 -17.51
C ILE A 274 5.26 20.17 -18.27
N GLU A 275 6.52 20.02 -18.73
CA GLU A 275 6.95 18.86 -19.52
C GLU A 275 6.84 17.57 -18.68
N HIS A 276 7.52 17.48 -17.54
CA HIS A 276 7.40 16.32 -16.66
C HIS A 276 6.01 16.15 -16.07
N ALA A 277 5.31 17.25 -15.75
CA ALA A 277 3.95 17.18 -15.24
C ALA A 277 2.95 16.54 -16.24
N TYR A 278 3.19 16.70 -17.54
CA TYR A 278 2.38 16.09 -18.60
C TYR A 278 2.76 14.61 -18.85
N ASP A 279 4.05 14.29 -18.74
CA ASP A 279 4.56 12.95 -19.02
C ASP A 279 4.29 11.95 -17.88
N TYR A 280 4.05 12.45 -16.65
CA TYR A 280 3.75 11.65 -15.46
C TYR A 280 2.25 11.52 -15.19
#